data_19076f39b1cd42f713053bd50f0316d1
#
_entry.id   19076f39b1cd42f713053bd50f0316d1
#
_cell.length_a   1.000
_cell.length_b   1.000
_cell.length_c   1.000
_cell.angle_alpha   90.00
_cell.angle_beta   90.00
_cell.angle_gamma   90.00
#
_symmetry.space_group_name_H-M   'P 1'
#
loop_
_entity.id
_entity.type
_entity.pdbx_description
1 polymer ?
#
loop_
_entity_poly.entity_id
_entity_poly.type
_entity_poly.pdbx_seq_one_letter_code
_entity_poly.pdbx_strand_id
1 'polypeptide(L)'
;MSRVTVSEDKSTFCRDKKPFFYLADTIWSAFTNITEDEWIYYLKRRKEQGFNVLQINTMPQWDRCISDIGLYPFATADGHRFDFTKWNEAYYEHAVRMCELAEEEGFQLALVVLWLNYVPGTWGSKVTDCNVMPKEFVKTYTEKIVHVFDRFEPIYIVSGDTDFDTPEAVSYYRDALDVLCEKSPHTFKTMHITRGYDF
;
A
#
# COMPACT_ATOMS: atom_id res chain seq x y z
N MET A 1 10.85 -8.85 -12.73
CA MET A 1 11.03 -9.97 -11.77
C MET A 1 9.96 -11.02 -12.01
N SER A 2 10.23 -12.32 -11.70
CA SER A 2 9.20 -13.34 -11.83
C SER A 2 8.18 -13.23 -10.68
N ARG A 3 6.95 -13.50 -11.00
CA ARG A 3 5.79 -13.38 -10.12
C ARG A 3 5.84 -14.39 -8.96
N VAL A 4 5.40 -13.94 -7.78
CA VAL A 4 5.07 -14.85 -6.67
C VAL A 4 3.76 -15.57 -6.98
N THR A 5 3.74 -16.88 -6.79
CA THR A 5 2.60 -17.78 -6.99
C THR A 5 2.34 -18.61 -5.74
N VAL A 6 1.24 -19.32 -5.69
CA VAL A 6 0.97 -20.32 -4.64
C VAL A 6 1.37 -21.69 -5.16
N SER A 7 1.95 -22.54 -4.30
CA SER A 7 2.26 -23.95 -4.62
C SER A 7 0.99 -24.73 -4.98
N GLU A 8 1.14 -25.86 -5.70
CA GLU A 8 0.00 -26.69 -6.11
C GLU A 8 -0.82 -27.21 -4.91
N ASP A 9 -0.15 -27.56 -3.82
CA ASP A 9 -0.75 -27.99 -2.57
C ASP A 9 -1.28 -26.84 -1.69
N LYS A 10 -1.12 -25.59 -2.14
CA LYS A 10 -1.54 -24.35 -1.45
C LYS A 10 -0.88 -24.12 -0.07
N SER A 11 0.22 -24.78 0.21
CA SER A 11 0.89 -24.71 1.51
C SER A 11 1.93 -23.59 1.61
N THR A 12 2.45 -23.10 0.48
CA THR A 12 3.52 -22.08 0.47
C THR A 12 3.45 -21.17 -0.75
N PHE A 13 4.15 -20.04 -0.65
CA PHE A 13 4.43 -19.21 -1.82
C PHE A 13 5.61 -19.79 -2.61
N CYS A 14 5.59 -19.56 -3.92
CA CYS A 14 6.66 -19.94 -4.83
C CYS A 14 7.06 -18.76 -5.71
N ARG A 15 8.35 -18.67 -6.06
CA ARG A 15 8.88 -17.83 -7.13
C ARG A 15 9.79 -18.71 -8.01
N ASP A 16 9.58 -18.69 -9.33
CA ASP A 16 10.31 -19.58 -10.26
C ASP A 16 10.22 -21.08 -9.88
N LYS A 17 9.04 -21.51 -9.43
CA LYS A 17 8.78 -22.88 -8.96
C LYS A 17 9.59 -23.30 -7.72
N LYS A 18 10.26 -22.37 -7.05
CA LYS A 18 10.98 -22.62 -5.79
C LYS A 18 10.19 -22.03 -4.62
N PRO A 19 10.24 -22.64 -3.43
CA PRO A 19 9.64 -22.06 -2.25
C PRO A 19 10.10 -20.63 -2.03
N PHE A 20 9.15 -19.72 -1.78
CA PHE A 20 9.41 -18.31 -1.50
C PHE A 20 8.98 -18.01 -0.06
N PHE A 21 9.95 -17.81 0.81
CA PHE A 21 9.69 -17.40 2.19
C PHE A 21 9.41 -15.91 2.22
N TYR A 22 8.18 -15.53 2.62
CA TYR A 22 7.74 -14.15 2.70
C TYR A 22 8.37 -13.48 3.94
N LEU A 23 9.54 -12.86 3.78
CA LEU A 23 10.19 -12.08 4.83
C LEU A 23 10.06 -10.59 4.47
N ALA A 24 9.06 -9.96 5.06
CA ALA A 24 8.73 -8.56 4.77
C ALA A 24 9.28 -7.59 5.80
N ASP A 25 9.72 -6.42 5.33
CA ASP A 25 9.89 -5.25 6.16
C ASP A 25 8.76 -4.26 5.93
N THR A 26 8.32 -3.59 7.01
CA THR A 26 7.27 -2.58 6.97
C THR A 26 7.88 -1.18 6.91
N ILE A 27 7.79 -0.57 5.75
CA ILE A 27 8.26 0.81 5.51
C ILE A 27 7.07 1.66 5.05
N TRP A 28 6.07 1.76 5.93
CA TRP A 28 4.74 2.30 5.61
C TRP A 28 4.74 3.64 4.89
N SER A 29 5.60 4.57 5.27
CA SER A 29 5.61 5.93 4.75
C SER A 29 6.74 6.21 3.74
N ALA A 30 7.29 5.17 3.09
CA ALA A 30 8.43 5.33 2.17
C ALA A 30 8.19 6.39 1.10
N PHE A 31 7.02 6.39 0.44
CA PHE A 31 6.74 7.30 -0.66
C PHE A 31 6.61 8.78 -0.28
N THR A 32 6.50 9.09 1.01
CA THR A 32 6.35 10.47 1.50
C THR A 32 7.51 10.95 2.36
N ASN A 33 8.34 10.02 2.89
CA ASN A 33 9.28 10.38 3.94
C ASN A 33 10.74 10.05 3.62
N ILE A 34 11.01 9.46 2.44
CA ILE A 34 12.35 8.98 2.09
C ILE A 34 12.78 9.56 0.75
N THR A 35 13.98 10.14 0.69
CA THR A 35 14.63 10.55 -0.56
C THR A 35 15.11 9.33 -1.35
N GLU A 36 15.40 9.50 -2.65
CA GLU A 36 15.92 8.40 -3.49
C GLU A 36 17.24 7.84 -2.95
N ASP A 37 18.16 8.70 -2.48
CA ASP A 37 19.45 8.24 -1.93
C ASP A 37 19.29 7.40 -0.66
N GLU A 38 18.41 7.84 0.26
CA GLU A 38 18.08 7.09 1.47
C GLU A 38 17.40 5.77 1.13
N TRP A 39 16.54 5.76 0.10
CA TRP A 39 15.88 4.55 -0.37
C TRP A 39 16.87 3.52 -0.92
N ILE A 40 17.82 3.95 -1.78
CA ILE A 40 18.87 3.09 -2.31
C ILE A 40 19.71 2.48 -1.17
N TYR A 41 20.07 3.29 -0.17
CA TYR A 41 20.78 2.79 1.00
C TYR A 41 19.95 1.76 1.78
N TYR A 42 18.68 2.07 2.04
CA TYR A 42 17.75 1.18 2.74
C TYR A 42 17.59 -0.16 2.03
N LEU A 43 17.34 -0.16 0.73
CA LEU A 43 17.18 -1.38 -0.08
C LEU A 43 18.39 -2.29 0.05
N LYS A 44 19.60 -1.76 -0.10
CA LYS A 44 20.85 -2.54 0.04
C LYS A 44 20.96 -3.16 1.42
N ARG A 45 20.69 -2.40 2.48
CA ARG A 45 20.76 -2.90 3.85
C ARG A 45 19.74 -3.99 4.13
N ARG A 46 18.50 -3.84 3.66
CA ARG A 46 17.46 -4.86 3.84
C ARG A 46 17.76 -6.14 3.06
N LYS A 47 18.28 -6.00 1.86
CA LYS A 47 18.73 -7.14 1.06
C LYS A 47 19.84 -7.93 1.76
N GLU A 48 20.85 -7.26 2.31
CA GLU A 48 21.93 -7.89 3.10
C GLU A 48 21.38 -8.65 4.32
N GLN A 49 20.29 -8.19 4.91
CA GLN A 49 19.59 -8.82 6.04
C GLN A 49 18.66 -9.96 5.64
N GLY A 50 18.49 -10.20 4.32
CA GLY A 50 17.67 -11.28 3.80
C GLY A 50 16.21 -10.95 3.60
N PHE A 51 15.77 -9.70 3.80
CA PHE A 51 14.41 -9.27 3.46
C PHE A 51 14.18 -9.37 1.95
N ASN A 52 12.97 -9.76 1.55
CA ASN A 52 12.62 -9.97 0.16
C ASN A 52 11.25 -9.39 -0.24
N VAL A 53 10.51 -8.84 0.72
CA VAL A 53 9.25 -8.14 0.51
C VAL A 53 9.28 -6.78 1.22
N LEU A 54 8.69 -5.76 0.59
CA LEU A 54 8.52 -4.43 1.18
C LEU A 54 7.04 -4.09 1.26
N GLN A 55 6.55 -3.80 2.47
CA GLN A 55 5.18 -3.36 2.71
C GLN A 55 5.13 -1.85 2.79
N ILE A 56 4.45 -1.21 1.84
CA ILE A 56 4.42 0.24 1.67
C ILE A 56 2.98 0.72 1.55
N ASN A 57 2.62 1.79 2.25
CA ASN A 57 1.33 2.45 2.05
C ASN A 57 1.36 3.32 0.79
N THR A 58 0.31 3.26 0.00
CA THR A 58 0.13 4.13 -1.17
C THR A 58 -0.33 5.55 -0.82
N MET A 59 -0.68 5.77 0.45
CA MET A 59 -0.92 7.09 1.08
C MET A 59 -0.22 7.12 2.44
N PRO A 60 0.19 8.30 2.95
CA PRO A 60 0.87 8.39 4.24
C PRO A 60 -0.01 7.88 5.38
N GLN A 61 0.60 7.17 6.31
CA GLN A 61 -0.03 6.69 7.53
C GLN A 61 -0.44 7.88 8.44
N TRP A 62 -1.42 7.69 9.30
CA TRP A 62 -1.98 8.76 10.14
C TRP A 62 -0.98 9.50 11.02
N ASP A 63 0.02 8.80 11.56
CA ASP A 63 1.12 9.37 12.36
C ASP A 63 2.25 9.94 11.49
N ARG A 64 2.16 9.79 10.16
CA ARG A 64 3.06 10.30 9.12
C ARG A 64 2.30 11.06 8.04
N CYS A 65 1.25 11.77 8.42
CA CYS A 65 0.49 12.61 7.47
C CYS A 65 1.32 13.76 6.91
N ILE A 66 2.38 14.18 7.60
CA ILE A 66 3.32 15.21 7.12
C ILE A 66 4.43 14.52 6.33
N SER A 67 4.60 14.93 5.08
CA SER A 67 5.68 14.46 4.23
C SER A 67 7.01 15.14 4.61
N ASP A 68 8.07 14.34 4.79
CA ASP A 68 9.41 14.86 5.07
C ASP A 68 10.11 15.37 3.80
N ILE A 69 9.64 14.97 2.60
CA ILE A 69 10.18 15.39 1.30
C ILE A 69 9.26 16.38 0.56
N GLY A 70 8.17 16.82 1.19
CA GLY A 70 7.23 17.76 0.62
C GLY A 70 6.33 17.21 -0.49
N LEU A 71 6.24 15.88 -0.64
CA LEU A 71 5.38 15.21 -1.61
C LEU A 71 4.18 14.55 -0.94
N TYR A 72 3.00 14.76 -1.51
CA TYR A 72 1.73 14.19 -1.07
C TYR A 72 0.95 13.63 -2.26
N PRO A 73 0.11 12.60 -2.08
CA PRO A 73 -0.62 11.96 -3.18
C PRO A 73 -1.70 12.84 -3.81
N PHE A 74 -2.16 13.84 -3.08
CA PHE A 74 -3.19 14.80 -3.50
C PHE A 74 -2.75 16.23 -3.17
N ALA A 75 -3.43 17.20 -3.77
CA ALA A 75 -3.23 18.59 -3.41
C ALA A 75 -3.62 18.83 -1.95
N THR A 76 -2.83 19.64 -1.27
CA THR A 76 -3.05 20.03 0.13
C THR A 76 -2.51 21.42 0.37
N ALA A 77 -3.17 22.18 1.26
CA ALA A 77 -2.72 23.49 1.67
C ALA A 77 -1.88 23.46 2.95
N ASP A 78 -2.05 22.44 3.79
CA ASP A 78 -1.49 22.34 5.14
C ASP A 78 -0.69 21.05 5.40
N GLY A 79 -0.62 20.15 4.39
CA GLY A 79 -0.01 18.83 4.53
C GLY A 79 -0.85 17.81 5.30
N HIS A 80 -2.03 18.21 5.79
CA HIS A 80 -2.88 17.36 6.62
C HIS A 80 -4.20 16.99 5.94
N ARG A 81 -4.78 17.92 5.18
CA ARG A 81 -6.09 17.73 4.53
C ARG A 81 -5.91 17.67 3.03
N PHE A 82 -6.36 16.56 2.45
CA PHE A 82 -6.24 16.31 1.03
C PHE A 82 -7.48 16.75 0.26
N ASP A 83 -7.26 17.39 -0.89
CA ASP A 83 -8.26 17.57 -1.92
C ASP A 83 -8.26 16.32 -2.81
N PHE A 84 -9.09 15.33 -2.49
CA PHE A 84 -9.16 14.06 -3.22
C PHE A 84 -9.60 14.20 -4.69
N THR A 85 -9.99 15.39 -5.12
CA THR A 85 -10.30 15.68 -6.53
C THR A 85 -9.06 16.02 -7.35
N LYS A 86 -7.91 16.29 -6.71
CA LYS A 86 -6.69 16.79 -7.34
C LYS A 86 -5.48 15.92 -7.06
N TRP A 87 -5.13 15.11 -8.01
CA TRP A 87 -3.94 14.26 -7.96
C TRP A 87 -2.65 15.07 -8.01
N ASN A 88 -1.63 14.62 -7.31
CA ASN A 88 -0.27 15.13 -7.46
C ASN A 88 0.58 14.13 -8.24
N GLU A 89 0.69 14.31 -9.53
CA GLU A 89 1.40 13.36 -10.40
C GLU A 89 2.87 13.20 -10.01
N ALA A 90 3.53 14.26 -9.51
CA ALA A 90 4.93 14.18 -9.05
C ALA A 90 5.11 13.19 -7.90
N TYR A 91 4.10 13.02 -7.02
CA TYR A 91 4.11 11.99 -6.00
C TYR A 91 4.11 10.58 -6.61
N TYR A 92 3.26 10.36 -7.61
CA TYR A 92 3.17 9.04 -8.25
C TYR A 92 4.40 8.71 -9.09
N GLU A 93 5.00 9.70 -9.75
CA GLU A 93 6.27 9.55 -10.47
C GLU A 93 7.40 9.15 -9.51
N HIS A 94 7.50 9.81 -8.36
CA HIS A 94 8.45 9.46 -7.31
C HIS A 94 8.19 8.03 -6.76
N ALA A 95 6.95 7.71 -6.44
CA ALA A 95 6.59 6.37 -5.94
C ALA A 95 6.90 5.26 -6.96
N VAL A 96 6.65 5.51 -8.24
CA VAL A 96 7.02 4.61 -9.34
C VAL A 96 8.54 4.41 -9.38
N ARG A 97 9.32 5.50 -9.31
CA ARG A 97 10.78 5.41 -9.29
C ARG A 97 11.29 4.58 -8.12
N MET A 98 10.70 4.74 -6.93
CA MET A 98 11.05 3.92 -5.76
C MET A 98 10.70 2.44 -5.96
N CYS A 99 9.56 2.14 -6.62
CA CYS A 99 9.19 0.77 -6.97
C CYS A 99 10.17 0.14 -7.97
N GLU A 100 10.62 0.90 -8.98
CA GLU A 100 11.63 0.45 -9.95
C GLU A 100 12.93 0.06 -9.26
N LEU A 101 13.44 0.91 -8.38
CA LEU A 101 14.66 0.63 -7.60
C LEU A 101 14.49 -0.61 -6.69
N ALA A 102 13.33 -0.79 -6.08
CA ALA A 102 13.05 -1.97 -5.28
C ALA A 102 13.00 -3.25 -6.13
N GLU A 103 12.42 -3.18 -7.33
CA GLU A 103 12.38 -4.31 -8.28
C GLU A 103 13.78 -4.65 -8.81
N GLU A 104 14.61 -3.64 -9.13
CA GLU A 104 16.02 -3.83 -9.54
C GLU A 104 16.82 -4.57 -8.46
N GLU A 105 16.56 -4.28 -7.18
CA GLU A 105 17.19 -4.97 -6.05
C GLU A 105 16.56 -6.34 -5.72
N GLY A 106 15.48 -6.74 -6.42
CA GLY A 106 14.87 -8.06 -6.28
C GLY A 106 13.77 -8.17 -5.23
N PHE A 107 13.24 -7.05 -4.72
CA PHE A 107 12.14 -7.07 -3.76
C PHE A 107 10.78 -7.29 -4.42
N GLN A 108 9.93 -8.07 -3.75
CA GLN A 108 8.50 -8.10 -4.02
C GLN A 108 7.83 -6.93 -3.32
N LEU A 109 7.01 -6.18 -4.02
CA LEU A 109 6.21 -5.12 -3.43
C LEU A 109 4.92 -5.68 -2.84
N ALA A 110 4.53 -5.18 -1.66
CA ALA A 110 3.25 -5.39 -1.03
C ALA A 110 2.66 -4.01 -0.69
N LEU A 111 1.68 -3.56 -1.48
CA LEU A 111 1.17 -2.20 -1.43
C LEU A 111 -0.15 -2.13 -0.68
N VAL A 112 -0.20 -1.35 0.39
CA VAL A 112 -1.42 -1.09 1.15
C VAL A 112 -2.23 0.00 0.48
N VAL A 113 -3.46 -0.33 0.09
CA VAL A 113 -4.32 0.57 -0.68
C VAL A 113 -5.03 1.58 0.21
N LEU A 114 -5.75 1.12 1.24
CA LEU A 114 -6.48 1.98 2.15
C LEU A 114 -6.05 1.75 3.60
N TRP A 115 -5.21 2.63 4.15
CA TRP A 115 -4.92 2.61 5.58
C TRP A 115 -6.14 3.10 6.37
N LEU A 116 -6.35 2.55 7.56
CA LEU A 116 -7.58 2.72 8.32
C LEU A 116 -7.99 4.18 8.61
N ASN A 117 -7.04 5.12 8.70
CA ASN A 117 -7.38 6.54 8.96
C ASN A 117 -8.10 7.22 7.79
N TYR A 118 -8.05 6.65 6.59
CA TYR A 118 -8.81 7.12 5.42
C TYR A 118 -10.23 6.56 5.34
N VAL A 119 -10.58 5.64 6.24
CA VAL A 119 -11.85 4.90 6.23
C VAL A 119 -12.67 5.25 7.46
N PRO A 120 -13.88 5.82 7.32
CA PRO A 120 -14.71 6.22 8.45
C PRO A 120 -15.12 5.02 9.31
N GLY A 121 -15.34 5.27 10.60
CA GLY A 121 -15.81 4.26 11.54
C GLY A 121 -14.75 3.30 12.06
N THR A 122 -13.51 3.37 11.56
CA THR A 122 -12.37 2.61 12.09
C THR A 122 -11.77 3.28 13.32
N TRP A 123 -10.96 2.55 14.09
CA TRP A 123 -10.29 3.15 15.25
C TRP A 123 -9.33 4.28 14.83
N GLY A 124 -8.64 4.16 13.69
CA GLY A 124 -7.72 5.20 13.20
C GLY A 124 -8.42 6.48 12.79
N SER A 125 -9.61 6.40 12.18
CA SER A 125 -10.40 7.60 11.87
C SER A 125 -10.95 8.31 13.10
N LYS A 126 -10.95 7.64 14.26
CA LYS A 126 -11.35 8.24 15.56
C LYS A 126 -10.19 8.95 16.26
N VAL A 127 -8.94 8.57 16.00
CA VAL A 127 -7.74 9.20 16.60
C VAL A 127 -7.16 10.31 15.74
N THR A 128 -7.59 10.41 14.48
CA THR A 128 -7.21 11.49 13.57
C THR A 128 -8.43 11.93 12.78
N ASP A 129 -8.66 13.23 12.71
CA ASP A 129 -9.77 13.84 11.96
C ASP A 129 -9.36 14.28 10.55
N CYS A 130 -8.10 14.03 10.18
CA CYS A 130 -7.59 14.38 8.87
C CYS A 130 -7.83 13.25 7.86
N ASN A 131 -8.19 13.63 6.65
CA ASN A 131 -8.14 12.79 5.45
C ASN A 131 -9.03 11.55 5.40
N VAL A 132 -10.17 11.49 6.09
CA VAL A 132 -11.19 10.49 5.76
C VAL A 132 -11.57 10.69 4.29
N MET A 133 -11.36 9.66 3.47
CA MET A 133 -11.68 9.72 2.05
C MET A 133 -13.19 9.69 1.84
N PRO A 134 -13.81 10.64 1.10
CA PRO A 134 -15.22 10.51 0.74
C PRO A 134 -15.45 9.23 -0.09
N LYS A 135 -16.55 8.54 0.17
CA LYS A 135 -16.86 7.21 -0.39
C LYS A 135 -16.78 7.16 -1.91
N GLU A 136 -17.22 8.21 -2.57
CA GLU A 136 -17.22 8.33 -4.03
C GLU A 136 -15.84 8.29 -4.67
N PHE A 137 -14.77 8.59 -3.89
CA PHE A 137 -13.41 8.56 -4.41
C PHE A 137 -12.71 7.21 -4.25
N VAL A 138 -13.24 6.29 -3.43
CA VAL A 138 -12.58 5.00 -3.14
C VAL A 138 -12.29 4.21 -4.40
N LYS A 139 -13.26 4.07 -5.30
CA LYS A 139 -13.09 3.32 -6.55
C LYS A 139 -12.10 4.00 -7.47
N THR A 140 -12.28 5.30 -7.73
CA THR A 140 -11.38 6.07 -8.60
C THR A 140 -9.95 6.09 -8.07
N TYR A 141 -9.77 6.20 -6.76
CA TYR A 141 -8.47 6.09 -6.11
C TYR A 141 -7.84 4.70 -6.34
N THR A 142 -8.61 3.64 -6.10
CA THR A 142 -8.11 2.28 -6.29
C THR A 142 -7.77 2.00 -7.76
N GLU A 143 -8.56 2.49 -8.71
CA GLU A 143 -8.24 2.42 -10.15
C GLU A 143 -6.94 3.15 -10.48
N LYS A 144 -6.69 4.33 -9.88
CA LYS A 144 -5.40 5.05 -10.03
C LYS A 144 -4.25 4.22 -9.50
N ILE A 145 -4.39 3.58 -8.32
CA ILE A 145 -3.36 2.71 -7.74
C ILE A 145 -3.05 1.53 -8.67
N VAL A 146 -4.06 0.85 -9.21
CA VAL A 146 -3.85 -0.21 -10.19
C VAL A 146 -3.15 0.33 -11.43
N HIS A 147 -3.64 1.43 -12.00
CA HIS A 147 -3.06 2.03 -13.20
C HIS A 147 -1.56 2.33 -13.05
N VAL A 148 -1.17 2.83 -11.88
CA VAL A 148 0.23 3.24 -11.62
C VAL A 148 1.12 2.04 -11.31
N PHE A 149 0.65 1.09 -10.48
CA PHE A 149 1.54 0.10 -9.86
C PHE A 149 1.38 -1.33 -10.38
N ASP A 150 0.33 -1.65 -11.16
CA ASP A 150 0.03 -3.03 -11.57
C ASP A 150 1.16 -3.68 -12.41
N ARG A 151 1.94 -2.87 -13.12
CA ARG A 151 3.11 -3.32 -13.88
C ARG A 151 4.21 -3.98 -13.02
N PHE A 152 4.22 -3.70 -11.71
CA PHE A 152 5.13 -4.32 -10.75
C PHE A 152 4.59 -5.61 -10.15
N GLU A 153 3.40 -6.05 -10.53
CA GLU A 153 2.70 -7.22 -10.00
C GLU A 153 2.73 -7.29 -8.46
N PRO A 154 2.31 -6.23 -7.75
CA PRO A 154 2.39 -6.19 -6.29
C PRO A 154 1.41 -7.15 -5.65
N ILE A 155 1.68 -7.52 -4.41
CA ILE A 155 0.66 -8.05 -3.51
C ILE A 155 -0.13 -6.84 -3.01
N TYR A 156 -1.42 -6.73 -3.34
CA TYR A 156 -2.25 -5.66 -2.82
C TYR A 156 -2.78 -6.02 -1.43
N ILE A 157 -2.46 -5.18 -0.46
CA ILE A 157 -3.03 -5.23 0.88
C ILE A 157 -4.17 -4.22 0.91
N VAL A 158 -5.40 -4.71 0.84
CA VAL A 158 -6.59 -3.86 0.64
C VAL A 158 -6.80 -2.89 1.81
N SER A 159 -6.58 -3.39 3.05
CA SER A 159 -6.76 -2.64 4.30
C SER A 159 -5.46 -2.55 5.08
N GLY A 160 -5.29 -1.50 5.88
CA GLY A 160 -4.19 -1.37 6.83
C GLY A 160 -4.68 -1.26 8.26
N ASP A 161 -4.31 -2.21 9.11
CA ASP A 161 -4.57 -2.27 10.56
C ASP A 161 -6.05 -2.06 10.97
N THR A 162 -6.96 -2.56 10.14
CA THR A 162 -8.40 -2.32 10.29
C THR A 162 -9.06 -3.30 11.26
N ASP A 163 -10.11 -2.82 11.93
CA ASP A 163 -10.97 -3.57 12.85
C ASP A 163 -12.29 -4.05 12.21
N PHE A 164 -12.69 -3.52 11.05
CA PHE A 164 -13.98 -3.81 10.39
C PHE A 164 -15.22 -3.59 11.26
N ASP A 165 -15.13 -2.75 12.28
CA ASP A 165 -16.16 -2.59 13.32
C ASP A 165 -17.51 -2.07 12.81
N THR A 166 -17.50 -1.43 11.64
CA THR A 166 -18.72 -0.82 11.10
C THR A 166 -19.07 -1.31 9.70
N PRO A 167 -20.35 -1.45 9.34
CA PRO A 167 -20.75 -1.76 7.97
C PRO A 167 -20.24 -0.74 6.94
N GLU A 168 -20.04 0.51 7.35
CA GLU A 168 -19.49 1.56 6.52
C GLU A 168 -18.01 1.26 6.18
N ALA A 169 -17.17 0.96 7.17
CA ALA A 169 -15.78 0.57 6.96
C ALA A 169 -15.68 -0.66 6.03
N VAL A 170 -16.49 -1.69 6.29
CA VAL A 170 -16.56 -2.88 5.42
C VAL A 170 -16.89 -2.50 3.97
N SER A 171 -17.81 -1.53 3.77
CA SER A 171 -18.20 -1.11 2.43
C SER A 171 -17.06 -0.43 1.65
N TYR A 172 -16.20 0.33 2.33
CA TYR A 172 -15.01 0.96 1.73
C TYR A 172 -14.01 -0.08 1.22
N TYR A 173 -13.68 -1.05 2.07
CA TYR A 173 -12.74 -2.10 1.70
C TYR A 173 -13.30 -3.05 0.64
N ARG A 174 -14.63 -3.27 0.63
CA ARG A 174 -15.30 -4.03 -0.44
C ARG A 174 -15.17 -3.31 -1.78
N ASP A 175 -15.44 -2.00 -1.84
CA ASP A 175 -15.31 -1.24 -3.09
C ASP A 175 -13.86 -1.26 -3.62
N ALA A 176 -12.87 -1.12 -2.74
CA ALA A 176 -11.47 -1.24 -3.13
C ALA A 176 -11.13 -2.67 -3.62
N LEU A 177 -11.57 -3.70 -2.90
CA LEU A 177 -11.34 -5.10 -3.29
C LEU A 177 -11.99 -5.43 -4.63
N ASP A 178 -13.21 -4.98 -4.88
CA ASP A 178 -13.94 -5.21 -6.13
C ASP A 178 -13.16 -4.63 -7.32
N VAL A 179 -12.65 -3.39 -7.20
CA VAL A 179 -11.81 -2.78 -8.23
C VAL A 179 -10.52 -3.57 -8.45
N LEU A 180 -9.83 -3.98 -7.37
CA LEU A 180 -8.61 -4.77 -7.48
C LEU A 180 -8.86 -6.13 -8.14
N CYS A 181 -9.98 -6.79 -7.84
CA CYS A 181 -10.34 -8.06 -8.47
C CYS A 181 -10.69 -7.88 -9.95
N GLU A 182 -11.35 -6.79 -10.31
CA GLU A 182 -11.72 -6.50 -11.70
C GLU A 182 -10.51 -6.09 -12.55
N LYS A 183 -9.72 -5.11 -12.06
CA LYS A 183 -8.67 -4.46 -12.86
C LYS A 183 -7.32 -5.18 -12.80
N SER A 184 -7.05 -5.93 -11.72
CA SER A 184 -5.80 -6.67 -11.52
C SER A 184 -6.06 -8.12 -11.06
N PRO A 185 -6.81 -8.94 -11.84
CA PRO A 185 -7.21 -10.29 -11.41
C PRO A 185 -6.03 -11.23 -11.17
N HIS A 186 -4.89 -10.94 -11.73
CA HIS A 186 -3.68 -11.76 -11.69
C HIS A 186 -2.82 -11.59 -10.43
N THR A 187 -3.01 -10.52 -9.66
CA THR A 187 -2.22 -10.24 -8.43
C THR A 187 -2.86 -10.85 -7.19
N PHE A 188 -2.08 -11.03 -6.13
CA PHE A 188 -2.63 -11.42 -4.83
C PHE A 188 -3.28 -10.23 -4.12
N LYS A 189 -4.37 -10.51 -3.42
CA LYS A 189 -5.05 -9.59 -2.52
C LYS A 189 -5.08 -10.20 -1.13
N THR A 190 -4.78 -9.36 -0.13
CA THR A 190 -4.84 -9.72 1.28
C THR A 190 -5.33 -8.54 2.12
N MET A 191 -5.55 -8.77 3.39
CA MET A 191 -5.95 -7.76 4.36
C MET A 191 -4.95 -7.72 5.50
N HIS A 192 -4.63 -6.52 5.98
CA HIS A 192 -3.92 -6.33 7.24
C HIS A 192 -4.95 -5.91 8.30
N ILE A 193 -5.24 -6.81 9.21
CA ILE A 193 -6.23 -6.63 10.28
C ILE A 193 -5.55 -6.30 11.59
N THR A 194 -6.26 -5.54 12.43
CA THR A 194 -5.76 -5.15 13.75
C THR A 194 -5.62 -6.35 14.68
N ARG A 195 -4.75 -6.21 15.66
CA ARG A 195 -4.49 -7.24 16.66
C ARG A 195 -5.73 -7.51 17.51
N GLY A 196 -6.02 -8.81 17.74
CA GLY A 196 -7.11 -9.25 18.61
C GLY A 196 -8.50 -9.20 17.98
N TYR A 197 -8.58 -9.07 16.66
CA TYR A 197 -9.84 -9.18 15.93
C TYR A 197 -10.19 -10.68 15.76
N ASP A 198 -11.36 -11.08 16.27
CA ASP A 198 -11.92 -12.43 16.09
C ASP A 198 -12.93 -12.42 14.93
N PHE A 199 -12.81 -13.36 13.99
CA PHE A 199 -13.71 -13.54 12.86
C PHE A 199 -14.87 -14.48 13.20
#